data_5b3b98ff5cd8220aef8e52bb6ed89060
#
_entry.id   5b3b98ff5cd8220aef8e52bb6ed89060
#
_cell.length_a   1.000
_cell.length_b   1.000
_cell.length_c   1.000
_cell.angle_alpha   90.00
_cell.angle_beta   90.00
_cell.angle_gamma   90.00
#
_symmetry.space_group_name_H-M   'P 1'
#
loop_
_entity.id
_entity.type
_entity.pdbx_description
1 polymer ?
#
loop_
_entity_poly.entity_id
_entity_poly.type
_entity_poly.pdbx_seq_one_letter_code
_entity_poly.pdbx_strand_id
1 'polypeptide(L)'
;MPHGMIYRNEGELINSYIALDTETTGVNPSVDRIIEIGMAKVIDGEIVARYSTLIDPQMYISERITELTGITNEDVKGKPVIADIIEEIIEFMGNLPLLGHNIIFDYSFIKKAAVNNSFKFEKEGIDTLKMARRLLPDMPHKGLEYLCGQLDINPGHSHRAYDDAVSAMQLYNKMYAMSPDDIGFKETTQLVYSVKKDSPITEAQTRYLMALLNKHNLTIEKSVETLTKSRASKIIDGIISQYGK
;
A
#
# COMPACT_ATOMS: atom_id res chain seq x y z
N MET A 1 -10.15 30.76 5.03
CA MET A 1 -10.27 30.71 3.56
C MET A 1 -11.15 29.52 3.24
N PRO A 2 -12.24 29.65 2.48
CA PRO A 2 -13.13 28.52 2.22
C PRO A 2 -12.39 27.49 1.34
N HIS A 3 -12.50 26.24 1.72
CA HIS A 3 -12.00 25.10 0.97
C HIS A 3 -12.64 25.10 -0.41
N GLY A 4 -11.83 25.36 -1.44
CA GLY A 4 -12.28 25.30 -2.82
C GLY A 4 -12.79 23.90 -3.15
N MET A 5 -14.08 23.77 -3.40
CA MET A 5 -14.65 22.63 -4.07
C MET A 5 -14.01 22.58 -5.47
N ILE A 6 -13.21 21.54 -5.73
CA ILE A 6 -12.78 21.23 -7.09
C ILE A 6 -14.02 20.68 -7.80
N TYR A 7 -14.66 21.50 -8.61
CA TYR A 7 -15.73 21.05 -9.52
C TYR A 7 -15.06 20.24 -10.64
N ARG A 8 -15.29 18.93 -10.67
CA ARG A 8 -14.97 18.14 -11.85
C ARG A 8 -16.02 18.43 -12.92
N ASN A 9 -15.57 18.81 -14.11
CA ASN A 9 -16.42 18.75 -15.29
C ASN A 9 -16.58 17.26 -15.65
N GLU A 10 -17.80 16.75 -15.62
CA GLU A 10 -18.09 15.38 -16.02
C GLU A 10 -17.60 15.17 -17.47
N GLY A 11 -16.75 14.15 -17.67
CA GLY A 11 -16.24 13.77 -18.99
C GLY A 11 -14.89 14.36 -19.40
N GLU A 12 -14.21 15.15 -18.55
CA GLU A 12 -12.84 15.61 -18.80
C GLU A 12 -11.80 14.63 -18.23
N LEU A 13 -10.59 14.66 -18.82
CA LEU A 13 -9.44 13.88 -18.34
C LEU A 13 -9.19 14.15 -16.84
N ILE A 14 -9.04 13.08 -16.07
CA ILE A 14 -8.60 13.19 -14.68
C ILE A 14 -7.08 13.40 -14.68
N ASN A 15 -6.66 14.63 -14.52
CA ASN A 15 -5.26 15.07 -14.51
C ASN A 15 -4.78 15.57 -13.14
N SER A 16 -5.62 15.41 -12.10
CA SER A 16 -5.29 15.80 -10.72
C SER A 16 -5.60 14.65 -9.77
N TYR A 17 -4.57 14.06 -9.16
CA TYR A 17 -4.64 12.86 -8.33
C TYR A 17 -3.39 12.72 -7.45
N ILE A 18 -3.41 11.76 -6.55
CA ILE A 18 -2.22 11.27 -5.83
C ILE A 18 -1.79 9.96 -6.50
N ALA A 19 -0.66 9.95 -7.19
CA ALA A 19 -0.01 8.70 -7.57
C ALA A 19 0.63 8.09 -6.32
N LEU A 20 0.34 6.82 -6.06
CA LEU A 20 0.63 6.13 -4.80
C LEU A 20 1.11 4.72 -5.05
N ASP A 21 2.12 4.33 -4.30
CA ASP A 21 2.54 2.94 -4.14
C ASP A 21 3.07 2.71 -2.72
N THR A 22 3.04 1.45 -2.23
CA THR A 22 3.51 1.06 -0.91
C THR A 22 4.28 -0.25 -0.95
N GLU A 23 5.43 -0.29 -0.28
CA GLU A 23 6.09 -1.54 0.04
C GLU A 23 5.62 -2.04 1.40
N THR A 24 5.47 -3.37 1.52
CA THR A 24 4.84 -3.98 2.69
C THR A 24 5.56 -5.26 3.13
N THR A 25 5.38 -5.67 4.39
CA THR A 25 5.93 -6.95 4.91
C THR A 25 5.23 -8.19 4.39
N GLY A 26 4.21 -8.05 3.54
CA GLY A 26 3.41 -9.11 2.96
C GLY A 26 2.11 -8.59 2.38
N VAL A 27 1.18 -9.49 2.01
CA VAL A 27 0.02 -9.13 1.19
C VAL A 27 -1.29 -8.93 1.97
N ASN A 28 -1.29 -9.16 3.27
CA ASN A 28 -2.52 -9.12 4.08
C ASN A 28 -2.50 -7.95 5.09
N PRO A 29 -3.27 -6.88 4.88
CA PRO A 29 -3.29 -5.69 5.76
C PRO A 29 -3.68 -5.98 7.22
N SER A 30 -4.32 -7.13 7.50
CA SER A 30 -4.70 -7.50 8.87
C SER A 30 -3.51 -7.95 9.73
N VAL A 31 -2.41 -8.36 9.10
CA VAL A 31 -1.23 -8.93 9.80
C VAL A 31 0.09 -8.37 9.30
N ASP A 32 0.13 -7.86 8.08
CA ASP A 32 1.31 -7.26 7.48
C ASP A 32 1.28 -5.73 7.63
N ARG A 33 2.40 -5.06 7.40
CA ARG A 33 2.58 -3.63 7.65
C ARG A 33 3.28 -2.95 6.48
N ILE A 34 3.03 -1.66 6.31
CA ILE A 34 3.75 -0.81 5.37
C ILE A 34 5.18 -0.64 5.87
N ILE A 35 6.16 -0.73 4.97
CA ILE A 35 7.59 -0.48 5.21
C ILE A 35 8.12 0.71 4.40
N GLU A 36 7.47 1.06 3.30
CA GLU A 36 7.72 2.29 2.56
C GLU A 36 6.41 2.82 1.98
N ILE A 37 6.28 4.13 1.88
CA ILE A 37 5.21 4.79 1.14
C ILE A 37 5.81 5.82 0.20
N GLY A 38 5.34 5.82 -1.04
CA GLY A 38 5.71 6.78 -2.07
C GLY A 38 4.48 7.44 -2.68
N MET A 39 4.46 8.78 -2.70
CA MET A 39 3.36 9.53 -3.30
C MET A 39 3.86 10.70 -4.12
N ALA A 40 3.25 10.91 -5.29
CA ALA A 40 3.39 12.12 -6.07
C ALA A 40 2.01 12.82 -6.14
N LYS A 41 1.94 14.07 -5.68
CA LYS A 41 0.75 14.91 -5.87
C LYS A 41 0.81 15.51 -7.25
N VAL A 42 -0.15 15.15 -8.08
CA VAL A 42 -0.29 15.64 -9.45
C VAL A 42 -1.46 16.60 -9.51
N ILE A 43 -1.23 17.78 -10.05
CA ILE A 43 -2.26 18.79 -10.33
C ILE A 43 -2.10 19.22 -11.78
N ASP A 44 -3.18 19.19 -12.53
CA ASP A 44 -3.20 19.54 -13.96
C ASP A 44 -2.11 18.83 -14.80
N GLY A 45 -1.84 17.56 -14.44
CA GLY A 45 -0.86 16.70 -15.12
C GLY A 45 0.59 16.86 -14.64
N GLU A 46 0.88 17.82 -13.77
CA GLU A 46 2.22 18.11 -13.28
C GLU A 46 2.43 17.68 -11.84
N ILE A 47 3.60 17.13 -11.51
CA ILE A 47 3.96 16.78 -10.14
C ILE A 47 4.28 18.06 -9.37
N VAL A 48 3.42 18.44 -8.41
CA VAL A 48 3.58 19.65 -7.59
C VAL A 48 4.16 19.39 -6.20
N ALA A 49 4.08 18.14 -5.71
CA ALA A 49 4.66 17.76 -4.42
C ALA A 49 5.01 16.27 -4.40
N ARG A 50 5.98 15.93 -3.56
CA ARG A 50 6.44 14.55 -3.31
C ARG A 50 6.35 14.22 -1.83
N TYR A 51 5.95 12.99 -1.53
CA TYR A 51 6.06 12.38 -0.21
C TYR A 51 6.70 10.99 -0.36
N SER A 52 7.74 10.72 0.40
CA SER A 52 8.40 9.40 0.38
C SER A 52 9.09 9.16 1.71
N THR A 53 8.77 8.06 2.37
CA THR A 53 9.40 7.70 3.64
C THR A 53 9.42 6.19 3.88
N LEU A 54 10.49 5.71 4.50
CA LEU A 54 10.54 4.40 5.14
C LEU A 54 9.78 4.44 6.45
N ILE A 55 9.17 3.32 6.83
CA ILE A 55 8.32 3.19 8.01
C ILE A 55 8.78 1.97 8.81
N ASP A 56 8.97 2.13 10.11
CA ASP A 56 9.21 1.00 11.00
C ASP A 56 7.91 0.18 11.15
N PRO A 57 7.85 -1.04 10.57
CA PRO A 57 6.66 -1.88 10.65
C PRO A 57 6.44 -2.46 12.04
N GLN A 58 7.39 -2.22 12.94
CA GLN A 58 7.45 -2.81 14.29
C GLN A 58 7.35 -4.35 14.24
N MET A 59 7.87 -4.96 13.20
CA MET A 59 7.94 -6.41 13.02
C MET A 59 9.07 -6.76 12.05
N TYR A 60 9.54 -7.99 12.13
CA TYR A 60 10.60 -8.51 11.28
C TYR A 60 10.22 -8.50 9.80
N ILE A 61 11.08 -7.96 8.96
CA ILE A 61 11.01 -8.01 7.50
C ILE A 61 11.73 -9.29 7.08
N SER A 62 11.01 -10.21 6.43
CA SER A 62 11.58 -11.49 5.99
C SER A 62 12.59 -11.30 4.85
N GLU A 63 13.53 -12.24 4.73
CA GLU A 63 14.52 -12.25 3.63
C GLU A 63 13.84 -12.14 2.26
N ARG A 64 12.74 -12.84 2.05
CA ARG A 64 11.96 -12.76 0.80
C ARG A 64 11.47 -11.35 0.50
N ILE A 65 11.04 -10.59 1.49
CA ILE A 65 10.58 -9.19 1.30
C ILE A 65 11.80 -8.30 1.04
N THR A 66 12.90 -8.51 1.76
CA THR A 66 14.15 -7.78 1.51
C THR A 66 14.70 -8.05 0.10
N GLU A 67 14.66 -9.29 -0.38
CA GLU A 67 15.04 -9.64 -1.75
C GLU A 67 14.16 -8.95 -2.79
N LEU A 68 12.86 -8.80 -2.50
CA LEU A 68 11.91 -8.16 -3.41
C LEU A 68 12.06 -6.64 -3.43
N THR A 69 12.15 -5.99 -2.26
CA THR A 69 12.06 -4.53 -2.12
C THR A 69 13.42 -3.85 -1.91
N GLY A 70 14.45 -4.62 -1.60
CA GLY A 70 15.74 -4.11 -1.17
C GLY A 70 15.74 -3.50 0.24
N ILE A 71 14.59 -3.46 0.93
CA ILE A 71 14.46 -2.85 2.27
C ILE A 71 14.79 -3.87 3.34
N THR A 72 15.75 -3.55 4.18
CA THR A 72 16.21 -4.41 5.28
C THR A 72 15.63 -3.98 6.63
N ASN A 73 15.78 -4.85 7.63
CA ASN A 73 15.41 -4.51 9.02
C ASN A 73 16.22 -3.33 9.58
N GLU A 74 17.46 -3.14 9.14
CA GLU A 74 18.30 -2.01 9.56
C GLU A 74 17.84 -0.69 8.92
N ASP A 75 17.35 -0.69 7.67
CA ASP A 75 16.90 0.51 6.97
C ASP A 75 15.68 1.16 7.64
N VAL A 76 14.81 0.35 8.23
CA VAL A 76 13.58 0.81 8.91
C VAL A 76 13.79 1.14 10.38
N LYS A 77 14.94 0.78 10.94
CA LYS A 77 15.26 1.04 12.35
C LYS A 77 15.36 2.53 12.64
N GLY A 78 14.59 2.99 13.63
CA GLY A 78 14.53 4.41 13.99
C GLY A 78 13.74 5.27 13.00
N LYS A 79 13.08 4.67 12.01
CA LYS A 79 12.10 5.37 11.18
C LYS A 79 10.80 5.54 11.95
N PRO A 80 9.94 6.51 11.55
CA PRO A 80 8.64 6.69 12.21
C PRO A 80 7.80 5.42 12.07
N VAL A 81 6.97 5.13 13.06
CA VAL A 81 5.91 4.14 12.94
C VAL A 81 4.71 4.74 12.22
N ILE A 82 3.90 3.92 11.57
CA ILE A 82 2.75 4.41 10.81
C ILE A 82 1.78 5.26 11.65
N ALA A 83 1.66 4.97 12.94
CA ALA A 83 0.80 5.71 13.86
C ALA A 83 1.22 7.18 14.03
N ASP A 84 2.51 7.48 13.90
CA ASP A 84 3.04 8.83 14.07
C ASP A 84 2.83 9.71 12.85
N ILE A 85 2.65 9.10 11.65
CA ILE A 85 2.63 9.81 10.37
C ILE A 85 1.35 9.63 9.55
N ILE A 86 0.41 8.80 10.02
CA ILE A 86 -0.81 8.51 9.25
C ILE A 86 -1.68 9.76 9.03
N GLU A 87 -1.72 10.68 9.97
CA GLU A 87 -2.44 11.95 9.83
C GLU A 87 -1.82 12.81 8.72
N GLU A 88 -0.50 12.96 8.72
CA GLU A 88 0.26 13.68 7.68
C GLU A 88 0.04 13.06 6.29
N ILE A 89 0.04 11.72 6.20
CA ILE A 89 -0.24 10.99 4.96
C ILE A 89 -1.64 11.33 4.43
N ILE A 90 -2.65 11.31 5.31
CA ILE A 90 -4.04 11.64 4.95
C ILE A 90 -4.16 13.09 4.51
N GLU A 91 -3.51 14.01 5.23
CA GLU A 91 -3.49 15.44 4.90
C GLU A 91 -2.79 15.70 3.55
N PHE A 92 -1.66 15.03 3.30
CA PHE A 92 -0.98 15.13 2.00
C PHE A 92 -1.87 14.72 0.85
N MET A 93 -2.64 13.64 1.00
CA MET A 93 -3.58 13.17 -0.02
C MET A 93 -4.76 14.14 -0.22
N GLY A 94 -5.20 14.82 0.83
CA GLY A 94 -6.37 15.70 0.78
C GLY A 94 -7.60 15.01 0.21
N ASN A 95 -8.32 15.68 -0.70
CA ASN A 95 -9.53 15.15 -1.34
C ASN A 95 -9.29 14.55 -2.74
N LEU A 96 -8.04 14.50 -3.20
CA LEU A 96 -7.71 13.96 -4.52
C LEU A 96 -7.95 12.45 -4.56
N PRO A 97 -8.34 11.90 -5.75
CA PRO A 97 -8.40 10.46 -5.96
C PRO A 97 -6.99 9.87 -5.94
N LEU A 98 -6.90 8.58 -5.70
CA LEU A 98 -5.65 7.84 -5.74
C LEU A 98 -5.44 7.23 -7.13
N LEU A 99 -4.22 7.25 -7.63
CA LEU A 99 -3.82 6.52 -8.84
C LEU A 99 -2.72 5.53 -8.46
N GLY A 100 -2.83 4.28 -8.92
CA GLY A 100 -1.78 3.28 -8.70
C GLY A 100 -1.99 2.04 -9.54
N HIS A 101 -1.03 1.14 -9.52
CA HIS A 101 -1.07 -0.11 -10.26
C HIS A 101 -1.57 -1.25 -9.36
N ASN A 102 -2.87 -1.57 -9.40
CA ASN A 102 -3.62 -2.35 -8.43
C ASN A 102 -3.87 -1.57 -7.13
N ILE A 103 -4.28 -0.31 -7.27
CA ILE A 103 -4.42 0.68 -6.18
C ILE A 103 -5.24 0.20 -4.97
N ILE A 104 -6.11 -0.79 -5.13
CA ILE A 104 -6.88 -1.35 -4.02
C ILE A 104 -5.97 -2.02 -2.97
N PHE A 105 -4.81 -2.54 -3.38
CA PHE A 105 -3.81 -3.10 -2.49
C PHE A 105 -3.28 -2.03 -1.54
N ASP A 106 -2.74 -0.94 -2.08
CA ASP A 106 -2.16 0.17 -1.31
C ASP A 106 -3.20 0.85 -0.43
N TYR A 107 -4.37 1.13 -1.02
CA TYR A 107 -5.51 1.66 -0.29
C TYR A 107 -5.88 0.79 0.91
N SER A 108 -5.85 -0.54 0.78
CA SER A 108 -6.24 -1.44 1.85
C SER A 108 -5.31 -1.36 3.08
N PHE A 109 -4.02 -1.18 2.85
CA PHE A 109 -3.02 -0.99 3.91
C PHE A 109 -3.16 0.38 4.59
N ILE A 110 -3.31 1.45 3.81
CA ILE A 110 -3.50 2.80 4.36
C ILE A 110 -4.83 2.89 5.10
N LYS A 111 -5.92 2.33 4.54
CA LYS A 111 -7.22 2.24 5.20
C LYS A 111 -7.12 1.52 6.54
N LYS A 112 -6.37 0.40 6.58
CA LYS A 112 -6.15 -0.35 7.81
C LYS A 112 -5.39 0.48 8.84
N ALA A 113 -4.34 1.18 8.43
CA ALA A 113 -3.58 2.07 9.29
C ALA A 113 -4.45 3.23 9.83
N ALA A 114 -5.23 3.87 8.96
CA ALA A 114 -6.14 4.95 9.34
C ALA A 114 -7.18 4.49 10.38
N VAL A 115 -7.87 3.37 10.14
CA VAL A 115 -8.88 2.81 11.05
C VAL A 115 -8.25 2.43 12.40
N ASN A 116 -7.06 1.85 12.41
CA ASN A 116 -6.36 1.50 13.65
C ASN A 116 -6.06 2.75 14.51
N ASN A 117 -5.79 3.88 13.86
CA ASN A 117 -5.51 5.17 14.50
C ASN A 117 -6.75 6.07 14.62
N SER A 118 -7.96 5.52 14.41
CA SER A 118 -9.25 6.21 14.58
C SER A 118 -9.52 7.32 13.56
N PHE A 119 -8.84 7.31 12.42
CA PHE A 119 -9.13 8.18 11.30
C PHE A 119 -10.17 7.56 10.36
N LYS A 120 -11.01 8.41 9.79
CA LYS A 120 -11.91 8.04 8.71
C LYS A 120 -11.16 8.23 7.37
N PHE A 121 -11.14 7.21 6.53
CA PHE A 121 -10.40 7.25 5.27
C PHE A 121 -11.19 6.55 4.18
N GLU A 122 -11.80 7.34 3.28
CA GLU A 122 -12.52 6.87 2.11
C GLU A 122 -11.96 7.60 0.88
N LYS A 123 -11.71 6.86 -0.20
CA LYS A 123 -11.13 7.40 -1.41
C LYS A 123 -11.74 6.78 -2.66
N GLU A 124 -11.71 7.56 -3.72
CA GLU A 124 -11.87 7.08 -5.08
C GLU A 124 -10.50 6.79 -5.69
N GLY A 125 -10.44 5.93 -6.69
CA GLY A 125 -9.18 5.55 -7.32
C GLY A 125 -9.26 5.33 -8.82
N ILE A 126 -8.09 5.41 -9.43
CA ILE A 126 -7.78 5.10 -10.82
C ILE A 126 -6.80 3.92 -10.79
N ASP A 127 -7.20 2.78 -11.34
CA ASP A 127 -6.41 1.55 -11.28
C ASP A 127 -5.78 1.27 -12.65
N THR A 128 -4.50 1.57 -12.79
CA THR A 128 -3.76 1.39 -14.05
C THR A 128 -3.62 -0.08 -14.45
N LEU A 129 -3.67 -1.04 -13.50
CA LEU A 129 -3.70 -2.47 -13.81
C LEU A 129 -5.02 -2.87 -14.51
N LYS A 130 -6.16 -2.38 -14.01
CA LYS A 130 -7.46 -2.61 -14.64
C LYS A 130 -7.54 -1.97 -16.03
N MET A 131 -7.00 -0.76 -16.16
CA MET A 131 -6.91 -0.08 -17.45
C MET A 131 -6.01 -0.84 -18.42
N ALA A 132 -4.82 -1.27 -18.00
CA ALA A 132 -3.90 -2.05 -18.83
C ALA A 132 -4.50 -3.38 -19.32
N ARG A 133 -5.30 -4.05 -18.47
CA ARG A 133 -6.02 -5.28 -18.88
C ARG A 133 -7.01 -5.05 -20.00
N ARG A 134 -7.62 -3.87 -20.07
CA ARG A 134 -8.60 -3.49 -21.08
C ARG A 134 -7.95 -2.89 -22.32
N LEU A 135 -7.00 -1.98 -22.16
CA LEU A 135 -6.42 -1.18 -23.24
C LEU A 135 -5.24 -1.86 -23.94
N LEU A 136 -4.58 -2.80 -23.27
CA LEU A 136 -3.39 -3.49 -23.77
C LEU A 136 -3.61 -5.02 -23.77
N PRO A 137 -4.70 -5.54 -24.39
CA PRO A 137 -5.08 -6.96 -24.28
C PRO A 137 -3.98 -7.91 -24.78
N ASP A 138 -3.25 -7.50 -25.82
CA ASP A 138 -2.23 -8.33 -26.49
C ASP A 138 -0.92 -8.46 -25.69
N MET A 139 -0.70 -7.66 -24.67
CA MET A 139 0.46 -7.81 -23.80
C MET A 139 0.29 -9.02 -22.86
N PRO A 140 1.22 -10.00 -22.83
CA PRO A 140 1.04 -11.24 -22.05
C PRO A 140 1.07 -11.00 -20.54
N HIS A 141 1.80 -9.98 -20.10
CA HIS A 141 1.91 -9.62 -18.68
C HIS A 141 1.40 -8.19 -18.44
N LYS A 142 0.84 -7.97 -17.26
CA LYS A 142 0.28 -6.67 -16.87
C LYS A 142 0.96 -6.09 -15.62
N GLY A 143 2.10 -6.66 -15.18
CA GLY A 143 2.89 -6.09 -14.10
C GLY A 143 3.49 -4.74 -14.53
N LEU A 144 3.63 -3.82 -13.58
CA LEU A 144 4.08 -2.45 -13.83
C LEU A 144 5.44 -2.42 -14.53
N GLU A 145 6.42 -3.12 -14.00
CA GLU A 145 7.77 -3.20 -14.56
C GLU A 145 7.78 -3.71 -16.00
N TYR A 146 7.02 -4.79 -16.29
CA TYR A 146 6.89 -5.32 -17.64
C TYR A 146 6.28 -4.28 -18.60
N LEU A 147 5.20 -3.63 -18.19
CA LEU A 147 4.53 -2.63 -19.01
C LEU A 147 5.41 -1.41 -19.24
N CYS A 148 6.16 -0.97 -18.24
CA CYS A 148 7.13 0.11 -18.38
C CYS A 148 8.18 -0.24 -19.44
N GLY A 149 8.75 -1.44 -19.39
CA GLY A 149 9.73 -1.89 -20.38
C GLY A 149 9.17 -1.98 -21.81
N GLN A 150 7.88 -2.38 -21.98
CA GLN A 150 7.26 -2.47 -23.29
C GLN A 150 6.86 -1.11 -23.89
N LEU A 151 6.65 -0.11 -23.03
CA LEU A 151 6.15 1.21 -23.44
C LEU A 151 7.23 2.31 -23.34
N ASP A 152 8.51 1.94 -23.21
CA ASP A 152 9.64 2.86 -23.07
C ASP A 152 9.42 3.87 -21.92
N ILE A 153 8.93 3.40 -20.80
CA ILE A 153 8.82 4.16 -19.55
C ILE A 153 10.04 3.82 -18.70
N ASN A 154 10.78 4.84 -18.26
CA ASN A 154 11.88 4.62 -17.32
C ASN A 154 11.31 4.42 -15.91
N PRO A 155 11.41 3.23 -15.30
CA PRO A 155 10.80 2.96 -14.00
C PRO A 155 11.59 3.55 -12.81
N GLY A 156 12.71 4.24 -13.05
CA GLY A 156 13.59 4.63 -11.96
C GLY A 156 14.21 3.41 -11.27
N HIS A 157 14.14 3.35 -9.95
CA HIS A 157 14.53 2.18 -9.16
C HIS A 157 13.28 1.35 -8.84
N SER A 158 13.03 0.30 -9.62
CA SER A 158 11.93 -0.64 -9.36
C SER A 158 11.95 -1.12 -7.90
N HIS A 159 10.76 -1.35 -7.34
CA HIS A 159 10.55 -1.70 -5.93
C HIS A 159 10.99 -0.61 -4.94
N ARG A 160 10.87 0.65 -5.36
CA ARG A 160 10.91 1.83 -4.50
C ARG A 160 9.58 2.56 -4.68
N ALA A 161 8.82 2.62 -3.63
CA ALA A 161 7.43 3.05 -3.66
C ALA A 161 7.19 4.38 -4.40
N TYR A 162 8.09 5.37 -4.27
CA TYR A 162 7.94 6.62 -5.02
C TYR A 162 8.16 6.43 -6.53
N ASP A 163 9.16 5.67 -6.92
CA ASP A 163 9.48 5.45 -8.34
C ASP A 163 8.38 4.62 -9.01
N ASP A 164 7.80 3.65 -8.29
CA ASP A 164 6.68 2.84 -8.78
C ASP A 164 5.38 3.66 -8.87
N ALA A 165 5.12 4.57 -7.93
CA ALA A 165 4.02 5.54 -8.03
C ALA A 165 4.15 6.44 -9.27
N VAL A 166 5.36 6.96 -9.54
CA VAL A 166 5.64 7.77 -10.75
C VAL A 166 5.53 6.92 -12.01
N SER A 167 5.98 5.68 -11.98
CA SER A 167 5.85 4.73 -13.11
C SER A 167 4.38 4.44 -13.43
N ALA A 168 3.53 4.27 -12.42
CA ALA A 168 2.08 4.10 -12.61
C ALA A 168 1.44 5.35 -13.22
N MET A 169 1.89 6.56 -12.83
CA MET A 169 1.47 7.83 -13.43
C MET A 169 1.90 7.90 -14.90
N GLN A 170 3.14 7.55 -15.22
CA GLN A 170 3.65 7.57 -16.60
C GLN A 170 2.91 6.54 -17.47
N LEU A 171 2.62 5.35 -16.94
CA LEU A 171 1.81 4.34 -17.60
C LEU A 171 0.38 4.85 -17.91
N TYR A 172 -0.23 5.54 -16.95
CA TYR A 172 -1.52 6.20 -17.14
C TYR A 172 -1.48 7.18 -18.32
N ASN A 173 -0.47 8.04 -18.37
CA ASN A 173 -0.28 9.03 -19.45
C ASN A 173 -0.03 8.36 -20.81
N LYS A 174 0.76 7.28 -20.86
CA LYS A 174 1.00 6.50 -22.09
C LYS A 174 -0.30 5.86 -22.60
N MET A 175 -1.08 5.23 -21.73
CA MET A 175 -2.36 4.64 -22.10
C MET A 175 -3.35 5.71 -22.57
N TYR A 176 -3.37 6.90 -21.96
CA TYR A 176 -4.17 8.03 -22.42
C TYR A 176 -3.79 8.46 -23.85
N ALA A 177 -2.50 8.61 -24.14
CA ALA A 177 -2.04 8.97 -25.48
C ALA A 177 -2.45 7.93 -26.56
N MET A 178 -2.61 6.65 -26.17
CA MET A 178 -3.04 5.57 -27.07
C MET A 178 -4.56 5.49 -27.24
N SER A 179 -5.33 5.87 -26.23
CA SER A 179 -6.79 5.68 -26.19
C SER A 179 -7.49 6.80 -25.40
N PRO A 180 -7.44 8.06 -25.86
CA PRO A 180 -7.90 9.23 -25.07
C PRO A 180 -9.41 9.24 -24.78
N ASP A 181 -10.20 8.52 -25.56
CA ASP A 181 -11.66 8.46 -25.41
C ASP A 181 -12.14 7.41 -24.40
N ASP A 182 -11.22 6.60 -23.84
CA ASP A 182 -11.61 5.57 -22.87
C ASP A 182 -12.14 6.21 -21.57
N ILE A 183 -13.25 5.66 -21.08
CA ILE A 183 -13.97 6.18 -19.92
C ILE A 183 -13.11 6.13 -18.64
N GLY A 184 -12.16 5.23 -18.53
CA GLY A 184 -11.26 5.12 -17.38
C GLY A 184 -10.37 6.34 -17.15
N PHE A 185 -10.25 7.24 -18.14
CA PHE A 185 -9.56 8.53 -17.97
C PHE A 185 -10.48 9.66 -17.50
N LYS A 186 -11.78 9.43 -17.48
CA LYS A 186 -12.81 10.42 -17.16
C LYS A 186 -13.54 10.13 -15.86
N GLU A 187 -13.49 8.89 -15.36
CA GLU A 187 -14.20 8.46 -14.17
C GLU A 187 -13.26 7.79 -13.16
N THR A 188 -13.54 8.05 -11.89
CA THR A 188 -12.92 7.34 -10.78
C THR A 188 -13.85 6.26 -10.26
N THR A 189 -13.29 5.27 -9.57
CA THR A 189 -14.06 4.21 -8.92
C THR A 189 -13.91 4.33 -7.41
N GLN A 190 -15.03 4.22 -6.66
CA GLN A 190 -14.97 4.15 -5.20
C GLN A 190 -14.11 2.95 -4.78
N LEU A 191 -13.07 3.20 -3.98
CA LEU A 191 -12.26 2.14 -3.39
C LEU A 191 -12.96 1.58 -2.16
N VAL A 192 -13.35 0.32 -2.22
CA VAL A 192 -14.08 -0.35 -1.14
C VAL A 192 -13.23 -1.46 -0.54
N TYR A 193 -12.86 -1.29 0.72
CA TYR A 193 -12.19 -2.32 1.51
C TYR A 193 -12.72 -2.30 2.95
N SER A 194 -13.27 -3.43 3.40
CA SER A 194 -13.83 -3.55 4.75
C SER A 194 -12.72 -3.83 5.77
N VAL A 195 -12.59 -2.96 6.74
CA VAL A 195 -11.57 -3.05 7.79
C VAL A 195 -12.21 -3.06 9.16
N LYS A 196 -11.73 -3.95 10.02
CA LYS A 196 -11.98 -3.90 11.46
C LYS A 196 -10.73 -3.38 12.17
N LYS A 197 -10.92 -2.54 13.20
CA LYS A 197 -9.84 -2.11 14.09
C LYS A 197 -9.19 -3.34 14.72
N ASP A 198 -7.87 -3.30 14.88
CA ASP A 198 -7.15 -4.37 15.57
C ASP A 198 -7.61 -4.46 17.02
N SER A 199 -7.74 -5.67 17.50
CA SER A 199 -8.02 -5.96 18.90
C SER A 199 -6.78 -6.61 19.53
N PRO A 200 -6.55 -6.37 20.85
CA PRO A 200 -5.47 -7.03 21.58
C PRO A 200 -5.59 -8.56 21.50
N ILE A 201 -4.47 -9.25 21.67
CA ILE A 201 -4.41 -10.70 21.85
C ILE A 201 -5.37 -11.12 22.98
N THR A 202 -6.02 -12.25 22.82
CA THR A 202 -6.88 -12.80 23.88
C THR A 202 -6.06 -13.61 24.88
N GLU A 203 -6.52 -13.71 26.13
CA GLU A 203 -5.86 -14.55 27.14
C GLU A 203 -5.68 -16.01 26.68
N ALA A 204 -6.68 -16.56 25.95
CA ALA A 204 -6.57 -17.91 25.41
C ALA A 204 -5.44 -18.03 24.38
N GLN A 205 -5.30 -17.05 23.49
CA GLN A 205 -4.20 -17.00 22.54
C GLN A 205 -2.86 -16.78 23.21
N THR A 206 -2.81 -15.91 24.24
CA THR A 206 -1.58 -15.68 25.05
C THR A 206 -1.11 -16.98 25.65
N ARG A 207 -1.98 -17.70 26.40
CA ARG A 207 -1.63 -18.99 27.01
C ARG A 207 -1.19 -20.02 25.97
N TYR A 208 -1.89 -20.12 24.86
CA TYR A 208 -1.58 -21.11 23.83
C TYR A 208 -0.28 -20.79 23.10
N LEU A 209 -0.04 -19.53 22.75
CA LEU A 209 1.20 -19.11 22.12
C LEU A 209 2.41 -19.32 23.04
N MET A 210 2.30 -18.95 24.33
CA MET A 210 3.38 -19.19 25.30
C MET A 210 3.68 -20.70 25.47
N ALA A 211 2.66 -21.54 25.49
CA ALA A 211 2.85 -22.99 25.56
C ALA A 211 3.60 -23.53 24.33
N LEU A 212 3.27 -23.08 23.12
CA LEU A 212 3.95 -23.45 21.88
C LEU A 212 5.41 -22.96 21.85
N LEU A 213 5.66 -21.71 22.25
CA LEU A 213 7.01 -21.12 22.33
C LEU A 213 7.89 -21.94 23.27
N ASN A 214 7.38 -22.25 24.49
CA ASN A 214 8.09 -23.05 25.46
C ASN A 214 8.34 -24.49 24.98
N LYS A 215 7.32 -25.14 24.38
CA LYS A 215 7.42 -26.51 23.89
C LYS A 215 8.51 -26.67 22.84
N HIS A 216 8.65 -25.69 21.95
CA HIS A 216 9.57 -25.75 20.82
C HIS A 216 10.87 -24.93 21.03
N ASN A 217 11.09 -24.39 22.25
CA ASN A 217 12.24 -23.50 22.58
C ASN A 217 12.38 -22.32 21.62
N LEU A 218 11.24 -21.69 21.29
CA LEU A 218 11.19 -20.55 20.39
C LEU A 218 11.08 -19.24 21.18
N THR A 219 11.61 -18.16 20.61
CA THR A 219 11.47 -16.80 21.12
C THR A 219 10.85 -15.92 20.06
N ILE A 220 10.14 -14.87 20.48
CA ILE A 220 9.65 -13.80 19.60
C ILE A 220 10.24 -12.47 20.08
N GLU A 221 10.49 -11.57 19.14
CA GLU A 221 11.16 -10.29 19.43
C GLU A 221 10.34 -9.34 20.33
N LYS A 222 9.02 -9.50 20.34
CA LYS A 222 8.10 -8.67 21.12
C LYS A 222 7.47 -9.45 22.27
N SER A 223 7.09 -8.72 23.32
CA SER A 223 6.25 -9.28 24.38
C SER A 223 4.93 -9.79 23.79
N VAL A 224 4.53 -11.01 24.18
CA VAL A 224 3.30 -11.66 23.70
C VAL A 224 2.07 -10.77 23.96
N GLU A 225 2.05 -10.05 25.09
CA GLU A 225 0.95 -9.18 25.50
C GLU A 225 0.73 -7.97 24.57
N THR A 226 1.75 -7.58 23.81
CA THR A 226 1.66 -6.45 22.86
C THR A 226 1.12 -6.83 21.48
N LEU A 227 0.89 -8.12 21.26
CA LEU A 227 0.40 -8.62 19.98
C LEU A 227 -1.08 -8.29 19.78
N THR A 228 -1.46 -8.10 18.51
CA THR A 228 -2.87 -8.12 18.12
C THR A 228 -3.38 -9.56 17.96
N LYS A 229 -4.68 -9.73 18.09
CA LYS A 229 -5.36 -11.03 17.88
C LYS A 229 -4.99 -11.68 16.53
N SER A 230 -4.98 -10.89 15.46
CA SER A 230 -4.64 -11.38 14.12
C SER A 230 -3.17 -11.79 14.01
N ARG A 231 -2.26 -11.01 14.63
CA ARG A 231 -0.85 -11.31 14.64
C ARG A 231 -0.53 -12.58 15.44
N ALA A 232 -1.13 -12.71 16.61
CA ALA A 232 -1.01 -13.90 17.44
C ALA A 232 -1.46 -15.16 16.69
N SER A 233 -2.60 -15.11 16.00
CA SER A 233 -3.07 -16.24 15.17
C SER A 233 -2.05 -16.62 14.10
N LYS A 234 -1.51 -15.64 13.34
CA LYS A 234 -0.51 -15.90 12.30
C LYS A 234 0.76 -16.57 12.87
N ILE A 235 1.23 -16.14 14.04
CA ILE A 235 2.41 -16.75 14.70
C ILE A 235 2.09 -18.19 15.15
N ILE A 236 0.94 -18.40 15.80
CA ILE A 236 0.48 -19.72 16.23
C ILE A 236 0.40 -20.67 15.03
N ASP A 237 -0.25 -20.28 13.94
CA ASP A 237 -0.41 -21.08 12.73
C ASP A 237 0.95 -21.40 12.10
N GLY A 238 1.88 -20.43 12.09
CA GLY A 238 3.26 -20.63 11.62
C GLY A 238 4.02 -21.69 12.45
N ILE A 239 3.95 -21.61 13.78
CA ILE A 239 4.60 -22.58 14.68
C ILE A 239 4.00 -23.97 14.47
N ILE A 240 2.67 -24.08 14.41
CA ILE A 240 1.99 -25.38 14.20
C ILE A 240 2.36 -25.98 12.85
N SER A 241 2.43 -25.16 11.80
CA SER A 241 2.79 -25.62 10.45
C SER A 241 4.23 -26.16 10.37
N GLN A 242 5.15 -25.54 11.10
CA GLN A 242 6.58 -25.88 11.05
C GLN A 242 7.00 -26.95 12.03
N TYR A 243 6.42 -26.94 13.24
CA TYR A 243 6.87 -27.78 14.37
C TYR A 243 5.79 -28.73 14.90
N GLY A 244 4.55 -28.62 14.43
CA GLY A 244 3.42 -29.36 14.94
C GLY A 244 2.77 -28.72 16.18
N LYS A 245 1.66 -29.36 16.66
CA LYS A 245 0.95 -28.93 17.88
C LYS A 245 1.65 -29.35 19.16
#